data_0f0fae1f4374ce2620033820c6a209ba
#
_entry.id   0f0fae1f4374ce2620033820c6a209ba
#
_cell.length_a   1.000
_cell.length_b   1.000
_cell.length_c   1.000
_cell.angle_alpha   90.00
_cell.angle_beta   90.00
_cell.angle_gamma   90.00
#
_symmetry.space_group_name_H-M   'P 1'
#
loop_
_entity.id
_entity.type
_entity.pdbx_description
1 polymer ?
#
loop_
_entity_poly.entity_id
_entity_poly.type
_entity_poly.pdbx_seq_one_letter_code
_entity_poly.pdbx_strand_id
1 'polypeptide(L)'
;MSQSPNREVAIQISGLNHYYGSGDAQKQALYENDLTVHRGEIVIMTGPSGSGKTTLLTLIGALRSLQEGSIQLWGTELSGLSPLQQVSMRRNLGFIFQAHNLLDGLTARQNVRMAIELTKVPRGDYDKVANAMLGSVGLSDRATYKPRNLSGGQRQRVAIARALVNKPKLILADEPTAALDKESGANVVSLLRELAQNHGTTVMIVTHDSRIINVADRIVNMVDGHIVSDVRIKETMVICGILKKCSVFKDMSPSDLTDIAQNMSEEHFEAEEDIIKKGEIGDKFYVIASGT
;
A
#
# COMPACT_ATOMS: atom_id res chain seq x y z
N MET A 1 -23.27 16.49 11.96
CA MET A 1 -22.72 15.13 12.24
C MET A 1 -22.26 14.52 10.93
N SER A 2 -21.06 14.82 10.51
CA SER A 2 -20.37 14.04 9.50
C SER A 2 -19.22 13.33 10.25
N GLN A 3 -19.57 12.24 10.93
CA GLN A 3 -18.56 11.27 11.34
C GLN A 3 -17.81 10.90 10.07
N SER A 4 -16.50 11.10 10.04
CA SER A 4 -15.63 10.45 9.04
C SER A 4 -16.08 9.01 8.99
N PRO A 5 -16.49 8.45 7.84
CA PRO A 5 -17.02 7.10 7.78
C PRO A 5 -15.99 6.21 8.46
N ASN A 6 -16.44 5.43 9.45
CA ASN A 6 -15.61 4.47 10.19
C ASN A 6 -15.04 3.49 9.14
N ARG A 7 -13.92 3.88 8.52
CA ARG A 7 -13.31 3.12 7.43
C ARG A 7 -12.81 1.82 8.02
N GLU A 8 -13.29 0.70 7.49
CA GLU A 8 -12.87 -0.64 7.88
C GLU A 8 -11.33 -0.73 7.83
N VAL A 9 -10.71 -1.20 8.91
CA VAL A 9 -9.26 -1.40 8.98
C VAL A 9 -8.90 -2.63 8.15
N ALA A 10 -8.00 -2.44 7.19
CA ALA A 10 -7.47 -3.52 6.35
C ALA A 10 -6.23 -4.16 6.95
N ILE A 11 -5.32 -3.32 7.49
CA ILE A 11 -4.07 -3.75 8.12
C ILE A 11 -3.94 -3.00 9.45
N GLN A 12 -3.71 -3.75 10.53
CA GLN A 12 -3.33 -3.21 11.83
C GLN A 12 -2.02 -3.86 12.26
N ILE A 13 -1.00 -3.06 12.53
CA ILE A 13 0.31 -3.48 13.03
C ILE A 13 0.53 -2.81 14.38
N SER A 14 1.00 -3.58 15.37
CA SER A 14 1.28 -3.06 16.71
C SER A 14 2.55 -3.67 17.27
N GLY A 15 3.51 -2.81 17.69
CA GLY A 15 4.74 -3.16 18.35
C GLY A 15 5.59 -4.20 17.57
N LEU A 16 5.62 -4.10 16.24
CA LEU A 16 6.20 -5.13 15.39
C LEU A 16 7.73 -5.09 15.41
N ASN A 17 8.34 -6.18 15.86
CA ASN A 17 9.77 -6.44 15.78
C ASN A 17 10.05 -7.63 14.86
N HIS A 18 11.20 -7.64 14.17
CA HIS A 18 11.62 -8.77 13.37
C HIS A 18 13.15 -8.90 13.33
N TYR A 19 13.62 -10.15 13.42
CA TYR A 19 15.05 -10.49 13.48
C TYR A 19 15.40 -11.49 12.39
N TYR A 20 16.59 -11.34 11.79
CA TYR A 20 17.21 -12.30 10.91
C TYR A 20 18.36 -13.02 11.62
N GLY A 21 18.62 -14.27 11.23
CA GLY A 21 19.67 -15.08 11.83
C GLY A 21 19.27 -15.66 13.18
N SER A 22 20.24 -16.24 13.89
CA SER A 22 20.07 -16.83 15.22
C SER A 22 21.36 -16.75 16.02
N GLY A 23 21.25 -16.76 17.36
CA GLY A 23 22.40 -16.64 18.27
C GLY A 23 23.18 -15.35 18.03
N ASP A 24 24.53 -15.44 18.04
CA ASP A 24 25.40 -14.26 17.90
C ASP A 24 25.32 -13.57 16.52
N ALA A 25 24.73 -14.24 15.51
CA ALA A 25 24.50 -13.66 14.18
C ALA A 25 23.10 -13.05 14.02
N GLN A 26 22.33 -12.96 15.09
CA GLN A 26 20.99 -12.35 15.05
C GLN A 26 21.10 -10.83 14.81
N LYS A 27 20.36 -10.34 13.81
CA LYS A 27 20.28 -8.93 13.46
C LYS A 27 18.83 -8.49 13.41
N GLN A 28 18.47 -7.45 14.18
CA GLN A 28 17.15 -6.85 14.13
C GLN A 28 16.98 -6.05 12.83
N ALA A 29 15.82 -6.18 12.20
CA ALA A 29 15.48 -5.55 10.95
C ALA A 29 14.25 -4.65 11.05
N LEU A 30 13.38 -4.86 12.03
CA LEU A 30 12.24 -4.01 12.35
C LEU A 30 12.20 -3.73 13.85
N TYR A 31 11.85 -2.50 14.21
CA TYR A 31 11.88 -2.01 15.59
C TYR A 31 10.54 -1.34 15.94
N GLU A 32 9.73 -1.97 16.78
CA GLU A 32 8.50 -1.43 17.40
C GLU A 32 7.60 -0.66 16.43
N ASN A 33 7.36 -1.23 15.23
CA ASN A 33 6.56 -0.53 14.24
C ASN A 33 5.07 -0.66 14.52
N ASP A 34 4.38 0.48 14.41
CA ASP A 34 2.92 0.61 14.43
C ASP A 34 2.45 1.16 13.09
N LEU A 35 1.37 0.60 12.55
CA LEU A 35 0.75 1.09 11.31
C LEU A 35 -0.70 0.64 11.22
N THR A 36 -1.61 1.57 10.90
CA THR A 36 -2.99 1.26 10.57
C THR A 36 -3.27 1.67 9.13
N VAL A 37 -3.76 0.75 8.29
CA VAL A 37 -4.17 1.04 6.90
C VAL A 37 -5.63 0.68 6.75
N HIS A 38 -6.40 1.58 6.13
CA HIS A 38 -7.83 1.38 5.92
C HIS A 38 -8.12 0.76 4.55
N ARG A 39 -9.29 0.15 4.43
CA ARG A 39 -9.74 -0.46 3.19
C ARG A 39 -9.81 0.55 2.05
N GLY A 40 -9.30 0.16 0.89
CA GLY A 40 -9.29 0.99 -0.32
C GLY A 40 -8.22 2.08 -0.33
N GLU A 41 -7.37 2.20 0.72
CA GLU A 41 -6.23 3.12 0.69
C GLU A 41 -5.12 2.61 -0.23
N ILE A 42 -4.48 3.54 -0.92
CA ILE A 42 -3.21 3.34 -1.63
C ILE A 42 -2.11 3.95 -0.78
N VAL A 43 -1.30 3.09 -0.16
CA VAL A 43 -0.18 3.47 0.70
C VAL A 43 1.12 3.23 -0.06
N ILE A 44 1.95 4.27 -0.16
CA ILE A 44 3.31 4.15 -0.70
C ILE A 44 4.29 4.15 0.46
N MET A 45 5.16 3.14 0.48
CA MET A 45 6.25 3.03 1.44
C MET A 45 7.56 3.42 0.76
N THR A 46 8.24 4.41 1.34
CA THR A 46 9.52 4.96 0.88
C THR A 46 10.61 4.74 1.93
N GLY A 47 11.84 5.09 1.59
CA GLY A 47 12.99 5.01 2.49
C GLY A 47 14.20 4.33 1.86
N PRO A 48 15.41 4.45 2.43
CA PRO A 48 16.65 3.93 1.86
C PRO A 48 16.63 2.41 1.68
N SER A 49 17.52 1.89 0.83
CA SER A 49 17.69 0.45 0.67
C SER A 49 18.13 -0.17 2.00
N GLY A 50 17.57 -1.34 2.34
CA GLY A 50 17.84 -2.01 3.62
C GLY A 50 17.06 -1.49 4.82
N SER A 51 16.18 -0.48 4.68
CA SER A 51 15.40 0.05 5.81
C SER A 51 14.26 -0.86 6.32
N GLY A 52 14.11 -2.08 5.81
CA GLY A 52 13.12 -3.04 6.30
C GLY A 52 11.80 -3.10 5.51
N LYS A 53 11.59 -2.28 4.46
CA LYS A 53 10.34 -2.22 3.67
C LYS A 53 9.86 -3.57 3.14
N THR A 54 10.73 -4.30 2.44
CA THR A 54 10.42 -5.64 1.91
C THR A 54 10.18 -6.65 3.03
N THR A 55 10.87 -6.50 4.18
CA THR A 55 10.63 -7.33 5.36
C THR A 55 9.22 -7.11 5.88
N LEU A 56 8.82 -5.86 6.09
CA LEU A 56 7.48 -5.49 6.53
C LEU A 56 6.42 -6.00 5.55
N LEU A 57 6.62 -5.78 4.24
CA LEU A 57 5.71 -6.24 3.19
C LEU A 57 5.52 -7.77 3.21
N THR A 58 6.61 -8.54 3.42
CA THR A 58 6.53 -10.01 3.47
C THR A 58 5.89 -10.54 4.74
N LEU A 59 6.00 -9.84 5.87
CA LEU A 59 5.30 -10.15 7.11
C LEU A 59 3.80 -9.91 6.97
N ILE A 60 3.38 -8.75 6.46
CA ILE A 60 1.98 -8.45 6.15
C ILE A 60 1.39 -9.50 5.19
N GLY A 61 2.19 -9.95 4.22
CA GLY A 61 1.81 -10.98 3.25
C GLY A 61 1.74 -12.40 3.80
N ALA A 62 1.99 -12.60 5.11
CA ALA A 62 2.09 -13.92 5.74
C ALA A 62 3.06 -14.87 5.01
N LEU A 63 4.14 -14.32 4.41
CA LEU A 63 5.23 -15.07 3.78
C LEU A 63 6.37 -15.36 4.75
N ARG A 64 6.36 -14.68 5.90
CA ARG A 64 7.26 -14.88 7.03
C ARG A 64 6.46 -15.04 8.31
N SER A 65 7.00 -15.79 9.26
CA SER A 65 6.41 -15.93 10.60
C SER A 65 6.66 -14.66 11.40
N LEU A 66 5.64 -14.22 12.14
CA LEU A 66 5.76 -13.17 13.14
C LEU A 66 6.58 -13.69 14.33
N GLN A 67 7.47 -12.86 14.85
CA GLN A 67 8.31 -13.18 16.01
C GLN A 67 7.82 -12.41 17.24
N GLU A 68 7.64 -11.09 17.11
CA GLU A 68 7.17 -10.20 18.18
C GLU A 68 6.21 -9.15 17.60
N GLY A 69 5.25 -8.71 18.41
CA GLY A 69 4.20 -7.80 18.00
C GLY A 69 3.00 -8.50 17.37
N SER A 70 2.13 -7.72 16.73
CA SER A 70 0.87 -8.18 16.13
C SER A 70 0.71 -7.62 14.73
N ILE A 71 0.19 -8.45 13.81
CA ILE A 71 -0.34 -8.01 12.51
C ILE A 71 -1.73 -8.61 12.34
N GLN A 72 -2.72 -7.75 12.16
CA GLN A 72 -4.08 -8.17 11.83
C GLN A 72 -4.43 -7.72 10.40
N LEU A 73 -5.01 -8.63 9.64
CA LEU A 73 -5.63 -8.34 8.35
C LEU A 73 -7.14 -8.52 8.47
N TRP A 74 -7.88 -7.42 8.24
CA TRP A 74 -9.35 -7.39 8.40
C TRP A 74 -9.81 -7.96 9.75
N GLY A 75 -9.10 -7.60 10.82
CA GLY A 75 -9.36 -8.05 12.18
C GLY A 75 -8.90 -9.48 12.49
N THR A 76 -8.29 -10.19 11.54
CA THR A 76 -7.74 -11.54 11.77
C THR A 76 -6.25 -11.45 12.09
N GLU A 77 -5.86 -11.89 13.30
CA GLU A 77 -4.46 -11.96 13.74
C GLU A 77 -3.69 -12.99 12.92
N LEU A 78 -2.49 -12.61 12.43
CA LEU A 78 -1.63 -13.51 11.66
C LEU A 78 -0.78 -14.43 12.54
N SER A 79 -0.51 -14.03 13.79
CA SER A 79 0.21 -14.87 14.75
C SER A 79 -0.62 -16.09 15.13
N GLY A 80 0.02 -17.25 15.19
CA GLY A 80 -0.65 -18.49 15.60
C GLY A 80 -1.59 -19.12 14.55
N LEU A 81 -1.69 -18.56 13.34
CA LEU A 81 -2.46 -19.19 12.26
C LEU A 81 -1.89 -20.56 11.88
N SER A 82 -2.75 -21.57 11.80
CA SER A 82 -2.40 -22.86 11.22
C SER A 82 -2.02 -22.72 9.73
N PRO A 83 -1.27 -23.68 9.14
CA PRO A 83 -0.90 -23.65 7.72
C PRO A 83 -2.09 -23.50 6.77
N LEU A 84 -3.22 -24.12 7.08
CA LEU A 84 -4.45 -24.00 6.28
C LEU A 84 -5.07 -22.61 6.35
N GLN A 85 -5.07 -21.99 7.53
CA GLN A 85 -5.55 -20.62 7.73
C GLN A 85 -4.64 -19.62 7.02
N GLN A 86 -3.30 -19.79 7.07
CA GLN A 86 -2.36 -18.97 6.31
C GLN A 86 -2.59 -19.06 4.80
N VAL A 87 -2.83 -20.27 4.26
CA VAL A 87 -3.19 -20.47 2.85
C VAL A 87 -4.50 -19.73 2.53
N SER A 88 -5.51 -19.85 3.38
CA SER A 88 -6.79 -19.14 3.19
C SER A 88 -6.61 -17.63 3.20
N MET A 89 -5.79 -17.10 4.12
CA MET A 89 -5.46 -15.67 4.17
C MET A 89 -4.77 -15.21 2.89
N ARG A 90 -3.72 -15.91 2.44
CA ARG A 90 -2.98 -15.57 1.23
C ARG A 90 -3.81 -15.58 -0.06
N ARG A 91 -4.94 -16.29 -0.12
CA ARG A 91 -5.88 -16.25 -1.27
C ARG A 91 -6.52 -14.86 -1.46
N ASN A 92 -6.58 -14.05 -0.42
CA ASN A 92 -7.10 -12.68 -0.48
C ASN A 92 -6.01 -11.64 -0.81
N LEU A 93 -4.76 -12.09 -0.97
CA LEU A 93 -3.60 -11.23 -1.22
C LEU A 93 -3.12 -11.35 -2.66
N GLY A 94 -2.79 -10.22 -3.28
CA GLY A 94 -2.05 -10.17 -4.53
C GLY A 94 -0.62 -9.72 -4.25
N PHE A 95 0.38 -10.53 -4.61
CA PHE A 95 1.77 -10.19 -4.39
C PHE A 95 2.50 -9.91 -5.70
N ILE A 96 3.10 -8.72 -5.82
CA ILE A 96 3.91 -8.30 -6.97
C ILE A 96 5.35 -8.14 -6.45
N PHE A 97 6.22 -9.07 -6.84
CA PHE A 97 7.63 -9.06 -6.43
C PHE A 97 8.50 -8.33 -7.46
N GLN A 98 9.56 -7.70 -7.00
CA GLN A 98 10.60 -7.11 -7.84
C GLN A 98 11.22 -8.14 -8.80
N ALA A 99 11.47 -9.36 -8.33
CA ALA A 99 12.07 -10.46 -9.11
C ALA A 99 11.07 -11.21 -10.02
N HIS A 100 9.83 -10.72 -10.19
CA HIS A 100 8.73 -11.31 -10.97
C HIS A 100 8.26 -12.69 -10.49
N ASN A 101 9.15 -13.60 -10.08
CA ASN A 101 8.88 -14.97 -9.59
C ASN A 101 7.93 -15.76 -10.52
N LEU A 102 8.17 -15.69 -11.84
CA LEU A 102 7.45 -16.47 -12.83
C LEU A 102 8.07 -17.87 -12.96
N LEU A 103 7.24 -18.87 -13.26
CA LEU A 103 7.69 -20.22 -13.55
C LEU A 103 8.11 -20.31 -15.03
N ASP A 104 9.41 -20.51 -15.27
CA ASP A 104 10.01 -20.52 -16.61
C ASP A 104 9.50 -21.64 -17.51
N GLY A 105 9.04 -22.75 -16.92
CA GLY A 105 8.43 -23.87 -17.65
C GLY A 105 7.05 -23.56 -18.22
N LEU A 106 6.35 -22.58 -17.66
CA LEU A 106 4.98 -22.20 -17.97
C LEU A 106 4.92 -20.99 -18.90
N THR A 107 3.87 -20.92 -19.74
CA THR A 107 3.56 -19.73 -20.55
C THR A 107 3.05 -18.58 -19.67
N ALA A 108 2.95 -17.35 -20.22
CA ALA A 108 2.34 -16.21 -19.54
C ALA A 108 0.93 -16.53 -19.04
N ARG A 109 0.09 -17.09 -19.92
CA ARG A 109 -1.26 -17.53 -19.55
C ARG A 109 -1.27 -18.57 -18.43
N GLN A 110 -0.41 -19.57 -18.49
CA GLN A 110 -0.32 -20.60 -17.46
C GLN A 110 0.16 -20.05 -16.11
N ASN A 111 1.11 -19.08 -16.11
CA ASN A 111 1.54 -18.38 -14.90
C ASN A 111 0.38 -17.61 -14.24
N VAL A 112 -0.50 -16.97 -15.02
CA VAL A 112 -1.69 -16.28 -14.49
C VAL A 112 -2.74 -17.30 -14.03
N ARG A 113 -2.97 -18.34 -14.82
CA ARG A 113 -3.94 -19.41 -14.53
C ARG A 113 -3.69 -20.09 -13.17
N MET A 114 -2.43 -20.30 -12.78
CA MET A 114 -2.10 -20.90 -11.48
C MET A 114 -2.78 -20.19 -10.30
N ALA A 115 -2.88 -18.87 -10.35
CA ALA A 115 -3.56 -18.12 -9.30
C ALA A 115 -5.09 -18.38 -9.33
N ILE A 116 -5.69 -18.53 -10.53
CA ILE A 116 -7.12 -18.80 -10.70
C ILE A 116 -7.49 -20.15 -10.13
N GLU A 117 -6.62 -21.15 -10.22
CA GLU A 117 -6.88 -22.53 -9.73
C GLU A 117 -7.17 -22.60 -8.22
N LEU A 118 -6.79 -21.55 -7.48
CA LEU A 118 -7.07 -21.41 -6.04
C LEU A 118 -8.43 -20.78 -5.74
N THR A 119 -9.22 -20.44 -6.78
CA THR A 119 -10.51 -19.75 -6.66
C THR A 119 -11.69 -20.67 -6.96
N LYS A 120 -12.90 -20.09 -6.90
CA LYS A 120 -14.16 -20.79 -7.26
C LYS A 120 -14.51 -20.66 -8.74
N VAL A 121 -13.63 -20.12 -9.59
CA VAL A 121 -13.85 -20.02 -11.03
C VAL A 121 -13.96 -21.45 -11.62
N PRO A 122 -14.93 -21.74 -12.49
CA PRO A 122 -15.02 -23.03 -13.17
C PRO A 122 -13.78 -23.30 -14.03
N ARG A 123 -13.30 -24.55 -14.05
CA ARG A 123 -12.08 -24.93 -14.81
C ARG A 123 -12.13 -24.56 -16.29
N GLY A 124 -13.34 -24.64 -16.90
CA GLY A 124 -13.54 -24.26 -18.31
C GLY A 124 -13.30 -22.80 -18.62
N ASP A 125 -13.36 -21.91 -17.62
CA ASP A 125 -13.20 -20.47 -17.79
C ASP A 125 -11.78 -19.98 -17.47
N TYR A 126 -10.88 -20.82 -16.97
CA TYR A 126 -9.53 -20.40 -16.54
C TYR A 126 -8.77 -19.66 -17.64
N ASP A 127 -8.73 -20.21 -18.84
CA ASP A 127 -8.00 -19.61 -19.96
C ASP A 127 -8.64 -18.28 -20.41
N LYS A 128 -9.98 -18.21 -20.39
CA LYS A 128 -10.72 -16.98 -20.70
C LYS A 128 -10.38 -15.85 -19.70
N VAL A 129 -10.42 -16.17 -18.39
CA VAL A 129 -10.12 -15.22 -17.32
C VAL A 129 -8.64 -14.80 -17.37
N ALA A 130 -7.72 -15.75 -17.57
CA ALA A 130 -6.30 -15.46 -17.68
C ALA A 130 -5.97 -14.57 -18.90
N ASN A 131 -6.58 -14.85 -20.07
CA ASN A 131 -6.39 -14.05 -21.27
C ASN A 131 -6.97 -12.63 -21.12
N ALA A 132 -8.15 -12.48 -20.51
CA ALA A 132 -8.73 -11.17 -20.22
C ALA A 132 -7.80 -10.34 -19.33
N MET A 133 -7.24 -10.94 -18.27
CA MET A 133 -6.30 -10.26 -17.37
C MET A 133 -4.97 -9.91 -18.08
N LEU A 134 -4.44 -10.79 -18.94
CA LEU A 134 -3.28 -10.47 -19.77
C LEU A 134 -3.58 -9.33 -20.73
N GLY A 135 -4.80 -9.27 -21.28
CA GLY A 135 -5.25 -8.17 -22.12
C GLY A 135 -5.26 -6.83 -21.39
N SER A 136 -5.75 -6.79 -20.14
CA SER A 136 -5.77 -5.55 -19.34
C SER A 136 -4.37 -4.97 -19.03
N VAL A 137 -3.32 -5.80 -19.10
CA VAL A 137 -1.92 -5.36 -18.97
C VAL A 137 -1.19 -5.28 -20.32
N GLY A 138 -1.92 -5.31 -21.45
CA GLY A 138 -1.36 -5.15 -22.80
C GLY A 138 -0.51 -6.33 -23.27
N LEU A 139 -0.88 -7.58 -22.92
CA LEU A 139 -0.15 -8.80 -23.29
C LEU A 139 -1.03 -9.86 -23.97
N SER A 140 -2.11 -9.45 -24.67
CA SER A 140 -3.01 -10.38 -25.36
C SER A 140 -2.27 -11.27 -26.37
N ASP A 141 -1.33 -10.72 -27.12
CA ASP A 141 -0.52 -11.39 -28.14
C ASP A 141 0.67 -12.19 -27.59
N ARG A 142 0.92 -12.12 -26.28
CA ARG A 142 2.02 -12.78 -25.57
C ARG A 142 1.57 -13.92 -24.66
N ALA A 143 0.30 -14.26 -24.62
CA ALA A 143 -0.27 -15.25 -23.70
C ALA A 143 0.39 -16.63 -23.77
N THR A 144 0.86 -17.05 -24.95
CA THR A 144 1.52 -18.35 -25.19
C THR A 144 3.04 -18.32 -25.02
N TYR A 145 3.63 -17.17 -24.77
CA TYR A 145 5.09 -17.02 -24.60
C TYR A 145 5.54 -17.47 -23.21
N LYS A 146 6.70 -18.12 -23.15
CA LYS A 146 7.37 -18.45 -21.89
C LYS A 146 8.18 -17.24 -21.37
N PRO A 147 8.44 -17.12 -20.05
CA PRO A 147 9.17 -15.99 -19.48
C PRO A 147 10.50 -15.68 -20.15
N ARG A 148 11.26 -16.69 -20.58
CA ARG A 148 12.52 -16.50 -21.31
C ARG A 148 12.39 -15.76 -22.64
N ASN A 149 11.20 -15.78 -23.24
CA ASN A 149 10.90 -15.13 -24.52
C ASN A 149 10.20 -13.78 -24.35
N LEU A 150 10.11 -13.28 -23.12
CA LEU A 150 9.50 -12.01 -22.75
C LEU A 150 10.57 -11.02 -22.29
N SER A 151 10.38 -9.73 -22.62
CA SER A 151 11.22 -8.66 -22.03
C SER A 151 11.02 -8.55 -20.52
N GLY A 152 11.92 -7.83 -19.81
CA GLY A 152 11.77 -7.56 -18.37
C GLY A 152 10.43 -6.94 -18.04
N GLY A 153 10.03 -5.90 -18.77
CA GLY A 153 8.73 -5.25 -18.57
C GLY A 153 7.53 -6.15 -18.90
N GLN A 154 7.64 -7.03 -19.91
CA GLN A 154 6.59 -8.01 -20.20
C GLN A 154 6.48 -9.04 -19.07
N ARG A 155 7.59 -9.53 -18.53
CA ARG A 155 7.59 -10.43 -17.35
C ARG A 155 6.93 -9.76 -16.15
N GLN A 156 7.25 -8.49 -15.89
CA GLN A 156 6.64 -7.73 -14.80
C GLN A 156 5.12 -7.64 -14.98
N ARG A 157 4.64 -7.33 -16.18
CA ARG A 157 3.20 -7.27 -16.48
C ARG A 157 2.51 -8.63 -16.33
N VAL A 158 3.16 -9.76 -16.65
CA VAL A 158 2.62 -11.10 -16.36
C VAL A 158 2.53 -11.33 -14.85
N ALA A 159 3.54 -10.94 -14.07
CA ALA A 159 3.51 -11.07 -12.61
C ALA A 159 2.38 -10.22 -11.99
N ILE A 160 2.16 -9.01 -12.50
CA ILE A 160 1.04 -8.14 -12.12
C ILE A 160 -0.29 -8.81 -12.46
N ALA A 161 -0.48 -9.31 -13.68
CA ALA A 161 -1.69 -10.02 -14.08
C ALA A 161 -1.98 -11.21 -13.16
N ARG A 162 -0.95 -12.00 -12.81
CA ARG A 162 -1.07 -13.10 -11.86
C ARG A 162 -1.53 -12.66 -10.48
N ALA A 163 -1.00 -11.53 -9.97
CA ALA A 163 -1.37 -10.99 -8.67
C ALA A 163 -2.82 -10.47 -8.62
N LEU A 164 -3.32 -9.92 -9.73
CA LEU A 164 -4.61 -9.23 -9.79
C LEU A 164 -5.78 -10.11 -10.23
N VAL A 165 -5.52 -11.24 -10.90
CA VAL A 165 -6.56 -12.07 -11.54
C VAL A 165 -7.63 -12.57 -10.57
N ASN A 166 -7.30 -12.74 -9.29
CA ASN A 166 -8.21 -13.20 -8.24
C ASN A 166 -8.99 -12.07 -7.55
N LYS A 167 -8.85 -10.82 -8.02
CA LYS A 167 -9.45 -9.64 -7.39
C LYS A 167 -9.15 -9.59 -5.88
N PRO A 168 -7.87 -9.50 -5.50
CA PRO A 168 -7.47 -9.57 -4.10
C PRO A 168 -8.03 -8.39 -3.30
N LYS A 169 -8.21 -8.59 -1.99
CA LYS A 169 -8.61 -7.53 -1.06
C LYS A 169 -7.44 -6.61 -0.70
N LEU A 170 -6.21 -7.14 -0.75
CA LEU A 170 -4.96 -6.40 -0.49
C LEU A 170 -3.92 -6.77 -1.55
N ILE A 171 -3.30 -5.75 -2.12
CA ILE A 171 -2.16 -5.87 -3.04
C ILE A 171 -0.92 -5.38 -2.31
N LEU A 172 0.10 -6.23 -2.29
CA LEU A 172 1.43 -5.94 -1.76
C LEU A 172 2.42 -5.93 -2.92
N ALA A 173 2.98 -4.78 -3.24
CA ALA A 173 3.82 -4.59 -4.40
C ALA A 173 5.21 -4.08 -4.01
N ASP A 174 6.25 -4.82 -4.39
CA ASP A 174 7.64 -4.45 -4.20
C ASP A 174 8.23 -4.03 -5.56
N GLU A 175 8.47 -2.73 -5.74
CA GLU A 175 8.98 -2.09 -6.97
C GLU A 175 8.20 -2.49 -8.24
N PRO A 176 6.88 -2.35 -8.29
CA PRO A 176 6.04 -2.90 -9.37
C PRO A 176 6.32 -2.28 -10.75
N THR A 177 6.93 -1.09 -10.83
CA THR A 177 7.19 -0.36 -12.07
C THR A 177 8.66 -0.26 -12.46
N ALA A 178 9.60 -0.80 -11.65
CA ALA A 178 11.03 -0.64 -11.85
C ALA A 178 11.53 -1.14 -13.23
N ALA A 179 10.91 -2.20 -13.78
CA ALA A 179 11.26 -2.77 -15.08
C ALA A 179 10.39 -2.26 -16.24
N LEU A 180 9.50 -1.27 -15.99
CA LEU A 180 8.53 -0.79 -16.98
C LEU A 180 8.98 0.55 -17.60
N ASP A 181 8.70 0.69 -18.91
CA ASP A 181 8.71 1.99 -19.56
C ASP A 181 7.61 2.91 -18.99
N LYS A 182 7.66 4.19 -19.33
CA LYS A 182 6.78 5.23 -18.79
C LYS A 182 5.30 4.92 -19.04
N GLU A 183 4.94 4.48 -20.22
CA GLU A 183 3.56 4.20 -20.61
C GLU A 183 3.03 2.95 -19.89
N SER A 184 3.78 1.85 -19.94
CA SER A 184 3.44 0.61 -19.24
C SER A 184 3.33 0.82 -17.73
N GLY A 185 4.22 1.62 -17.14
CA GLY A 185 4.16 1.97 -15.73
C GLY A 185 2.89 2.76 -15.37
N ALA A 186 2.54 3.77 -16.18
CA ALA A 186 1.32 4.55 -15.99
C ALA A 186 0.05 3.67 -16.09
N ASN A 187 0.00 2.75 -17.04
CA ASN A 187 -1.12 1.81 -17.19
C ASN A 187 -1.29 0.91 -15.95
N VAL A 188 -0.18 0.38 -15.41
CA VAL A 188 -0.22 -0.43 -14.18
C VAL A 188 -0.70 0.40 -12.98
N VAL A 189 -0.21 1.61 -12.82
CA VAL A 189 -0.63 2.51 -11.73
C VAL A 189 -2.12 2.85 -11.84
N SER A 190 -2.61 3.12 -13.07
CA SER A 190 -4.03 3.36 -13.32
C SER A 190 -4.88 2.14 -12.95
N LEU A 191 -4.43 0.92 -13.28
CA LEU A 191 -5.13 -0.31 -12.93
C LEU A 191 -5.19 -0.53 -11.40
N LEU A 192 -4.10 -0.29 -10.68
CA LEU A 192 -4.08 -0.38 -9.22
C LEU A 192 -5.03 0.65 -8.58
N ARG A 193 -5.05 1.88 -9.11
CA ARG A 193 -5.98 2.93 -8.68
C ARG A 193 -7.44 2.56 -8.93
N GLU A 194 -7.75 2.02 -10.09
CA GLU A 194 -9.09 1.55 -10.43
C GLU A 194 -9.57 0.46 -9.45
N LEU A 195 -8.71 -0.52 -9.12
CA LEU A 195 -9.01 -1.56 -8.15
C LEU A 195 -9.27 -0.99 -6.75
N ALA A 196 -8.49 -0.01 -6.32
CA ALA A 196 -8.69 0.64 -5.03
C ALA A 196 -10.03 1.39 -4.99
N GLN A 197 -10.32 2.22 -6.00
CA GLN A 197 -11.50 3.08 -6.03
C GLN A 197 -12.80 2.32 -6.27
N ASN A 198 -12.80 1.36 -7.22
CA ASN A 198 -14.03 0.70 -7.67
C ASN A 198 -14.32 -0.61 -6.93
N HIS A 199 -13.29 -1.26 -6.37
CA HIS A 199 -13.44 -2.55 -5.68
C HIS A 199 -13.07 -2.49 -4.20
N GLY A 200 -12.60 -1.35 -3.70
CA GLY A 200 -12.16 -1.20 -2.31
C GLY A 200 -10.94 -2.06 -1.98
N THR A 201 -10.13 -2.40 -2.99
CA THR A 201 -8.86 -3.12 -2.79
C THR A 201 -7.86 -2.20 -2.13
N THR A 202 -7.29 -2.63 -1.01
CA THR A 202 -6.18 -1.90 -0.36
C THR A 202 -4.89 -2.17 -1.12
N VAL A 203 -4.05 -1.16 -1.31
CA VAL A 203 -2.80 -1.31 -2.06
C VAL A 203 -1.65 -0.75 -1.25
N MET A 204 -0.62 -1.56 -0.99
CA MET A 204 0.63 -1.12 -0.38
C MET A 204 1.77 -1.32 -1.37
N ILE A 205 2.50 -0.26 -1.68
CA ILE A 205 3.56 -0.24 -2.69
C ILE A 205 4.85 0.22 -2.06
N VAL A 206 5.89 -0.60 -2.13
CA VAL A 206 7.28 -0.18 -1.87
C VAL A 206 7.86 0.30 -3.19
N THR A 207 8.31 1.56 -3.26
CA THR A 207 8.92 2.09 -4.48
C THR A 207 9.75 3.34 -4.23
N HIS A 208 10.71 3.58 -5.12
CA HIS A 208 11.45 4.84 -5.27
C HIS A 208 10.97 5.65 -6.49
N ASP A 209 9.94 5.18 -7.20
CA ASP A 209 9.42 5.81 -8.40
C ASP A 209 8.47 6.97 -8.04
N SER A 210 8.95 8.21 -8.21
CA SER A 210 8.16 9.41 -7.95
C SER A 210 6.89 9.52 -8.80
N ARG A 211 6.82 8.81 -9.94
CA ARG A 211 5.65 8.81 -10.83
C ARG A 211 4.40 8.21 -10.15
N ILE A 212 4.58 7.33 -9.18
CA ILE A 212 3.49 6.65 -8.46
C ILE A 212 2.95 7.51 -7.30
N ILE A 213 3.73 8.47 -6.80
CA ILE A 213 3.36 9.28 -5.61
C ILE A 213 2.00 9.98 -5.81
N ASN A 214 1.70 10.42 -7.03
CA ASN A 214 0.46 11.15 -7.33
C ASN A 214 -0.84 10.33 -7.16
N VAL A 215 -0.75 9.02 -7.04
CA VAL A 215 -1.94 8.16 -6.83
C VAL A 215 -2.08 7.72 -5.38
N ALA A 216 -1.11 8.01 -4.53
CA ALA A 216 -1.13 7.64 -3.13
C ALA A 216 -2.17 8.46 -2.35
N ASP A 217 -2.87 7.79 -1.46
CA ASP A 217 -3.62 8.47 -0.40
C ASP A 217 -2.70 8.82 0.76
N ARG A 218 -1.59 8.03 0.93
CA ARG A 218 -0.71 8.09 2.09
C ARG A 218 0.72 7.67 1.74
N ILE A 219 1.71 8.36 2.32
CA ILE A 219 3.13 8.01 2.21
C ILE A 219 3.65 7.66 3.61
N VAL A 220 4.22 6.47 3.72
CA VAL A 220 4.90 5.98 4.92
C VAL A 220 6.40 5.93 4.63
N ASN A 221 7.21 6.63 5.42
CA ASN A 221 8.66 6.61 5.27
C ASN A 221 9.30 5.72 6.33
N MET A 222 10.21 4.85 5.89
CA MET A 222 10.87 3.87 6.73
C MET A 222 12.39 4.05 6.69
N VAL A 223 13.03 4.22 7.84
CA VAL A 223 14.49 4.38 7.99
C VAL A 223 14.98 3.45 9.09
N ASP A 224 16.04 2.71 8.83
CA ASP A 224 16.72 1.81 9.78
C ASP A 224 15.79 0.91 10.60
N GLY A 225 14.77 0.37 9.94
CA GLY A 225 13.80 -0.56 10.54
C GLY A 225 12.65 0.11 11.30
N HIS A 226 12.56 1.44 11.32
CA HIS A 226 11.50 2.21 11.96
C HIS A 226 10.62 2.92 10.93
N ILE A 227 9.33 2.98 11.17
CA ILE A 227 8.44 3.95 10.51
C ILE A 227 8.67 5.31 11.15
N VAL A 228 9.27 6.23 10.40
CA VAL A 228 9.63 7.58 10.90
C VAL A 228 8.63 8.65 10.54
N SER A 229 7.82 8.44 9.51
CA SER A 229 6.71 9.35 9.15
C SER A 229 5.60 8.61 8.42
N ASP A 230 4.38 9.16 8.55
CA ASP A 230 3.15 8.63 7.98
C ASP A 230 2.22 9.80 7.62
N VAL A 231 2.17 10.14 6.32
CA VAL A 231 1.57 11.37 5.82
C VAL A 231 0.39 11.09 4.91
N ARG A 232 -0.77 11.67 5.22
CA ARG A 232 -1.97 11.64 4.37
C ARG A 232 -1.94 12.77 3.36
N ILE A 233 -1.67 12.44 2.10
CA ILE A 233 -1.42 13.44 1.04
C ILE A 233 -2.63 14.36 0.83
N LYS A 234 -3.84 13.81 0.74
CA LYS A 234 -5.03 14.60 0.46
C LYS A 234 -5.35 15.58 1.58
N GLU A 235 -5.26 15.14 2.83
CA GLU A 235 -5.49 15.98 4.01
C GLU A 235 -4.44 17.09 4.06
N THR A 236 -3.16 16.75 3.90
CA THR A 236 -2.06 17.72 3.87
C THR A 236 -2.25 18.76 2.75
N MET A 237 -2.65 18.35 1.55
CA MET A 237 -2.92 19.28 0.43
C MET A 237 -4.07 20.25 0.73
N VAL A 238 -5.14 19.77 1.35
CA VAL A 238 -6.28 20.61 1.75
C VAL A 238 -5.81 21.63 2.79
N ILE A 239 -5.11 21.20 3.82
CA ILE A 239 -4.57 22.06 4.87
C ILE A 239 -3.61 23.11 4.28
N CYS A 240 -2.67 22.71 3.42
CA CYS A 240 -1.78 23.64 2.72
C CYS A 240 -2.56 24.69 1.91
N GLY A 241 -3.67 24.28 1.24
CA GLY A 241 -4.55 25.17 0.51
C GLY A 241 -5.25 26.20 1.39
N ILE A 242 -5.62 25.83 2.63
CA ILE A 242 -6.20 26.71 3.63
C ILE A 242 -5.13 27.65 4.19
N LEU A 243 -3.96 27.11 4.58
CA LEU A 243 -2.84 27.91 5.09
C LEU A 243 -2.41 29.00 4.11
N LYS A 244 -2.33 28.73 2.82
CA LYS A 244 -1.99 29.73 1.79
C LYS A 244 -2.94 30.92 1.72
N LYS A 245 -4.19 30.74 2.16
CA LYS A 245 -5.17 31.85 2.21
C LYS A 245 -5.01 32.73 3.46
N CYS A 246 -4.30 32.25 4.46
CA CYS A 246 -4.02 33.00 5.69
C CYS A 246 -2.87 33.96 5.47
N SER A 247 -2.99 35.22 5.89
CA SER A 247 -1.99 36.28 5.71
C SER A 247 -0.63 35.92 6.33
N VAL A 248 -0.63 35.13 7.42
CA VAL A 248 0.60 34.70 8.15
C VAL A 248 1.42 33.70 7.34
N PHE A 249 0.79 32.86 6.52
CA PHE A 249 1.45 31.73 5.84
C PHE A 249 1.60 31.92 4.33
N LYS A 250 1.02 32.98 3.74
CA LYS A 250 0.94 33.18 2.28
C LYS A 250 2.31 33.20 1.58
N ASP A 251 3.33 33.71 2.26
CA ASP A 251 4.68 33.90 1.72
C ASP A 251 5.65 32.77 2.08
N MET A 252 5.17 31.72 2.75
CA MET A 252 5.97 30.55 3.12
C MET A 252 6.25 29.64 1.92
N SER A 253 7.38 28.94 1.96
CA SER A 253 7.70 27.96 0.93
C SER A 253 6.73 26.78 0.95
N PRO A 254 6.51 26.07 -0.19
CA PRO A 254 5.69 24.86 -0.20
C PRO A 254 6.16 23.77 0.77
N SER A 255 7.48 23.67 1.01
CA SER A 255 8.06 22.70 1.96
C SER A 255 7.61 23.03 3.39
N ASP A 256 7.80 24.28 3.82
CA ASP A 256 7.47 24.71 5.19
C ASP A 256 5.97 24.59 5.45
N LEU A 257 5.13 24.90 4.45
CA LEU A 257 3.68 24.71 4.53
C LEU A 257 3.31 23.22 4.69
N THR A 258 4.02 22.32 4.01
CA THR A 258 3.79 20.89 4.13
C THR A 258 4.16 20.41 5.53
N ASP A 259 5.31 20.85 6.06
CA ASP A 259 5.77 20.49 7.41
C ASP A 259 4.78 20.95 8.50
N ILE A 260 4.22 22.15 8.35
CA ILE A 260 3.19 22.65 9.26
C ILE A 260 1.91 21.81 9.11
N ALA A 261 1.43 21.60 7.87
CA ALA A 261 0.20 20.88 7.61
C ALA A 261 0.22 19.43 8.13
N GLN A 262 1.37 18.77 8.13
CA GLN A 262 1.54 17.41 8.66
C GLN A 262 1.35 17.32 10.18
N ASN A 263 1.59 18.42 10.90
CA ASN A 263 1.44 18.50 12.34
C ASN A 263 0.08 19.09 12.78
N MET A 264 -0.81 19.38 11.82
CA MET A 264 -2.16 19.86 12.11
C MET A 264 -3.17 18.71 12.09
N SER A 265 -4.15 18.78 12.99
CA SER A 265 -5.29 17.87 13.06
C SER A 265 -6.59 18.65 12.90
N GLU A 266 -7.62 18.02 12.32
CA GLU A 266 -8.96 18.59 12.25
C GLU A 266 -9.69 18.41 13.59
N GLU A 267 -10.17 19.51 14.16
CA GLU A 267 -11.02 19.51 15.35
C GLU A 267 -12.40 20.10 14.95
N HIS A 268 -13.45 19.53 15.50
CA HIS A 268 -14.83 19.97 15.29
C HIS A 268 -15.38 20.58 16.56
N PHE A 269 -15.96 21.75 16.46
CA PHE A 269 -16.61 22.45 17.55
C PHE A 269 -18.09 22.61 17.21
N GLU A 270 -18.95 22.41 18.20
CA GLU A 270 -20.40 22.64 18.06
C GLU A 270 -20.72 24.15 18.11
N ALA A 271 -21.91 24.50 17.64
CA ALA A 271 -22.37 25.91 17.71
C ALA A 271 -22.38 26.39 19.18
N GLU A 272 -21.85 27.62 19.41
CA GLU A 272 -21.68 28.24 20.73
C GLU A 272 -20.63 27.56 21.64
N GLU A 273 -19.79 26.65 21.14
CA GLU A 273 -18.66 26.11 21.86
C GLU A 273 -17.45 27.06 21.82
N ASP A 274 -16.85 27.31 23.01
CA ASP A 274 -15.64 28.15 23.10
C ASP A 274 -14.41 27.40 22.58
N ILE A 275 -13.82 27.86 21.48
CA ILE A 275 -12.56 27.31 20.93
C ILE A 275 -11.35 27.78 21.77
N ILE A 276 -11.38 29.03 22.23
CA ILE A 276 -10.33 29.65 23.04
C ILE A 276 -10.97 30.44 24.17
N LYS A 277 -10.57 30.18 25.41
CA LYS A 277 -11.04 30.93 26.59
C LYS A 277 -10.04 31.99 27.03
N LYS A 278 -10.50 33.18 27.31
CA LYS A 278 -9.65 34.28 27.80
C LYS A 278 -9.01 33.94 29.13
N GLY A 279 -7.67 33.94 29.16
CA GLY A 279 -6.86 33.63 30.35
C GLY A 279 -6.28 32.22 30.38
N GLU A 280 -6.61 31.36 29.44
CA GLU A 280 -5.92 30.08 29.23
C GLU A 280 -4.58 30.29 28.52
N ILE A 281 -3.62 29.37 28.77
CA ILE A 281 -2.34 29.37 28.09
C ILE A 281 -2.59 28.96 26.63
N GLY A 282 -2.21 29.82 25.67
CA GLY A 282 -2.33 29.50 24.25
C GLY A 282 -1.21 28.53 23.83
N ASP A 283 -1.52 27.26 23.78
CA ASP A 283 -0.63 26.16 23.37
C ASP A 283 -0.97 25.64 21.95
N LYS A 284 -2.08 26.09 21.38
CA LYS A 284 -2.58 25.69 20.07
C LYS A 284 -2.80 26.89 19.15
N PHE A 285 -2.60 26.67 17.87
CA PHE A 285 -2.94 27.61 16.80
C PHE A 285 -4.08 26.99 15.97
N TYR A 286 -5.14 27.75 15.77
CA TYR A 286 -6.32 27.31 15.03
C TYR A 286 -6.46 28.03 13.70
N VAL A 287 -6.81 27.30 12.65
CA VAL A 287 -7.19 27.83 11.35
C VAL A 287 -8.59 27.34 11.01
N ILE A 288 -9.52 28.27 10.77
CA ILE A 288 -10.89 27.92 10.41
C ILE A 288 -10.91 27.40 8.97
N ALA A 289 -11.27 26.13 8.81
CA ALA A 289 -11.41 25.49 7.50
C ALA A 289 -12.82 25.70 6.93
N SER A 290 -13.84 25.62 7.78
CA SER A 290 -15.25 25.82 7.44
C SER A 290 -16.02 26.23 8.68
N GLY A 291 -17.06 27.02 8.52
CA GLY A 291 -17.92 27.53 9.61
C GLY A 291 -18.12 29.05 9.54
N THR A 292 -19.02 29.56 10.35
CA THR A 292 -19.31 30.99 10.50
C THR A 292 -19.13 31.39 11.95
#